data_add0f9d5d473094359d483a982fce96e
#
_entry.id   add0f9d5d473094359d483a982fce96e
#
_cell.length_a   1.000
_cell.length_b   1.000
_cell.length_c   1.000
_cell.angle_alpha   90.00
_cell.angle_beta   90.00
_cell.angle_gamma   90.00
#
_symmetry.space_group_name_H-M   'P 1'
#
loop_
_entity.id
_entity.type
_entity.pdbx_description
1 polymer ?
#
loop_
_entity_poly.entity_id
_entity_poly.type
_entity_poly.pdbx_seq_one_letter_code
_entity_poly.pdbx_strand_id
1 'polypeptide(L)'
;MDELKKSLKDFLRIKNYSEHTISNYERDVNRFLKYLTEKKIDPNDISTSIITGWIISLRKNGLGNRSIQRNISSLKNFYKFLFKSGAIDTQSL
;
A
#
# COMPACT_ATOMS: atom_id res chain seq x y z
N MET A 1 -12.57 -5.84 -2.28
CA MET A 1 -11.11 -5.62 -2.44
C MET A 1 -10.55 -6.15 -3.74
N ASP A 2 -11.13 -7.19 -4.33
CA ASP A 2 -10.62 -7.74 -5.59
C ASP A 2 -10.73 -6.76 -6.76
N GLU A 3 -11.81 -5.99 -6.81
CA GLU A 3 -11.97 -4.96 -7.84
C GLU A 3 -10.94 -3.85 -7.69
N LEU A 4 -10.64 -3.46 -6.46
CA LEU A 4 -9.61 -2.46 -6.18
C LEU A 4 -8.24 -2.95 -6.59
N LYS A 5 -7.92 -4.21 -6.31
CA LYS A 5 -6.64 -4.81 -6.70
C LYS A 5 -6.50 -4.86 -8.21
N LYS A 6 -7.56 -5.22 -8.93
CA LYS A 6 -7.54 -5.25 -10.38
C LYS A 6 -7.34 -3.85 -10.96
N SER A 7 -8.05 -2.87 -10.41
CA SER A 7 -7.92 -1.48 -10.85
C SER A 7 -6.54 -0.91 -10.57
N LEU A 8 -5.95 -1.26 -9.43
CA LEU A 8 -4.58 -0.87 -9.10
C LEU A 8 -3.59 -1.47 -10.11
N LYS A 9 -3.78 -2.73 -10.47
CA LYS A 9 -2.94 -3.41 -11.44
C LYS A 9 -3.00 -2.71 -12.79
N ASP A 10 -4.20 -2.36 -13.25
CA ASP A 10 -4.40 -1.64 -14.51
C ASP A 10 -3.76 -0.25 -14.46
N PHE A 11 -3.89 0.46 -13.33
CA PHE A 11 -3.28 1.76 -13.11
C PHE A 11 -1.76 1.70 -13.24
N LEU A 12 -1.15 0.69 -12.64
CA LEU A 12 0.30 0.50 -12.71
C LEU A 12 0.75 0.12 -14.12
N ARG A 13 -0.04 -0.65 -14.86
CA ARG A 13 0.25 -0.98 -16.25
C ARG A 13 0.20 0.26 -17.14
N ILE A 14 -0.75 1.13 -16.92
CA ILE A 14 -0.86 2.39 -17.66
C ILE A 14 0.40 3.24 -17.43
N LYS A 15 0.99 3.18 -16.24
CA LYS A 15 2.24 3.85 -15.91
C LYS A 15 3.49 3.15 -16.45
N ASN A 16 3.31 2.09 -17.20
CA ASN A 16 4.41 1.35 -17.84
C ASN A 16 5.34 0.61 -16.87
N TYR A 17 4.84 0.24 -15.70
CA TYR A 17 5.60 -0.62 -14.81
C TYR A 17 5.65 -2.04 -15.36
N SER A 18 6.79 -2.73 -15.16
CA SER A 18 6.93 -4.13 -15.55
C SER A 18 6.00 -5.02 -14.72
N GLU A 19 5.70 -6.20 -15.26
CA GLU A 19 4.88 -7.18 -14.52
C GLU A 19 5.53 -7.58 -13.19
N HIS A 20 6.86 -7.66 -13.17
CA HIS A 20 7.59 -7.95 -11.93
C HIS A 20 7.37 -6.85 -10.88
N THR A 21 7.48 -5.60 -11.29
CA THR A 21 7.25 -4.45 -10.41
C THR A 21 5.81 -4.42 -9.91
N ILE A 22 4.84 -4.70 -10.81
CA ILE A 22 3.42 -4.76 -10.44
C ILE A 22 3.18 -5.83 -9.40
N SER A 23 3.77 -7.02 -9.56
CA SER A 23 3.66 -8.10 -8.58
C SER A 23 4.22 -7.70 -7.21
N ASN A 24 5.33 -6.97 -7.21
CA ASN A 24 5.91 -6.47 -5.97
C ASN A 24 4.99 -5.47 -5.27
N TYR A 25 4.40 -4.54 -6.01
CA TYR A 25 3.43 -3.59 -5.46
C TYR A 25 2.21 -4.31 -4.89
N GLU A 26 1.67 -5.28 -5.61
CA GLU A 26 0.52 -6.04 -5.13
C GLU A 26 0.84 -6.76 -3.81
N ARG A 27 2.00 -7.37 -3.72
CA ARG A 27 2.44 -8.06 -2.51
C ARG A 27 2.56 -7.10 -1.34
N ASP A 28 3.18 -5.94 -1.57
CA ASP A 28 3.37 -4.94 -0.53
C ASP A 28 2.04 -4.36 -0.06
N VAL A 29 1.13 -4.07 -0.99
CA VAL A 29 -0.21 -3.57 -0.68
C VAL A 29 -0.99 -4.60 0.12
N ASN A 30 -0.94 -5.88 -0.30
CA ASN A 30 -1.63 -6.95 0.43
C ASN A 30 -1.11 -7.08 1.86
N ARG A 31 0.19 -6.93 2.06
CA ARG A 31 0.80 -6.97 3.39
C ARG A 31 0.26 -5.84 4.27
N PHE A 32 0.15 -4.64 3.72
CA PHE A 32 -0.38 -3.50 4.44
C PHE A 32 -1.86 -3.70 4.77
N LEU A 33 -2.67 -4.14 3.81
CA LEU A 33 -4.09 -4.36 4.02
C LEU A 33 -4.35 -5.44 5.06
N LYS A 34 -3.53 -6.48 5.08
CA LYS A 34 -3.60 -7.51 6.11
C LYS A 34 -3.34 -6.92 7.49
N TYR A 35 -2.32 -6.06 7.60
CA TYR A 35 -2.01 -5.38 8.85
C TYR A 35 -3.20 -4.55 9.33
N LEU A 36 -3.82 -3.77 8.44
CA LEU A 36 -4.98 -2.96 8.80
C LEU A 36 -6.16 -3.84 9.24
N THR A 37 -6.39 -4.94 8.52
CA THR A 37 -7.48 -5.86 8.87
C THR A 37 -7.28 -6.45 10.26
N GLU A 38 -6.05 -6.87 10.58
CA GLU A 38 -5.73 -7.44 11.89
C GLU A 38 -5.90 -6.42 13.01
N LYS A 39 -5.64 -5.14 12.73
CA LYS A 39 -5.79 -4.05 13.70
C LYS A 39 -7.19 -3.44 13.68
N LYS A 40 -8.07 -3.91 12.79
CA LYS A 40 -9.43 -3.40 12.61
C LYS A 40 -9.43 -1.90 12.27
N ILE A 41 -8.50 -1.49 11.40
CA ILE A 41 -8.37 -0.10 10.96
C ILE A 41 -8.89 0.01 9.53
N ASP A 42 -9.77 1.01 9.29
CA ASP A 42 -10.26 1.30 7.95
C ASP A 42 -9.15 2.00 7.15
N PRO A 43 -8.93 1.62 5.87
CA PRO A 43 -7.93 2.29 5.03
C PRO A 43 -8.13 3.80 4.91
N ASN A 44 -9.34 4.31 5.10
CA ASN A 44 -9.63 5.75 5.11
C ASN A 44 -9.14 6.46 6.37
N ASP A 45 -8.91 5.72 7.44
CA ASP A 45 -8.53 6.27 8.74
C ASP A 45 -7.02 6.21 8.99
N ILE A 46 -6.25 6.23 7.94
CA ILE A 46 -4.79 6.17 8.04
C ILE A 46 -4.23 7.44 8.69
N SER A 47 -3.21 7.26 9.53
CA SER A 47 -2.54 8.37 10.19
C SER A 47 -1.04 8.10 10.26
N THR A 48 -0.27 9.11 10.62
CA THR A 48 1.18 8.97 10.81
C THR A 48 1.49 7.90 11.84
N SER A 49 0.72 7.85 12.94
CA SER A 49 0.90 6.84 13.98
C SER A 49 0.70 5.42 13.44
N ILE A 50 -0.31 5.23 12.60
CA ILE A 50 -0.59 3.93 12.01
C ILE A 50 0.54 3.51 11.07
N ILE A 51 1.03 4.43 10.25
CA ILE A 51 2.16 4.16 9.35
C ILE A 51 3.41 3.81 10.15
N THR A 52 3.70 4.56 11.21
CA THR A 52 4.85 4.30 12.07
C THR A 52 4.76 2.90 12.69
N GLY A 53 3.58 2.54 13.21
CA GLY A 53 3.34 1.21 13.76
C GLY A 53 3.56 0.11 12.73
N TRP A 54 3.12 0.34 11.50
CA TRP A 54 3.31 -0.61 10.41
C TRP A 54 4.80 -0.79 10.09
N ILE A 55 5.56 0.30 10.00
CA ILE A 55 7.00 0.25 9.75
C ILE A 55 7.71 -0.54 10.85
N ILE A 56 7.34 -0.31 12.10
CA ILE A 56 7.90 -1.05 13.23
C ILE A 56 7.59 -2.55 13.08
N SER A 57 6.37 -2.88 12.66
CA SER A 57 5.97 -4.26 12.40
C SER A 57 6.83 -4.90 11.33
N LEU A 58 7.12 -4.18 10.24
CA LEU A 58 7.98 -4.68 9.17
C LEU A 58 9.39 -4.99 9.68
N ARG A 59 9.94 -4.12 10.51
CA ARG A 59 11.27 -4.34 11.11
C ARG A 59 11.27 -5.55 12.01
N LYS A 60 10.24 -5.72 12.82
CA LYS A 60 10.09 -6.89 13.70
C LYS A 60 10.00 -8.19 12.91
N ASN A 61 9.47 -8.12 11.70
CA ASN A 61 9.37 -9.28 10.81
C ASN A 61 10.64 -9.50 9.97
N GLY A 62 11.70 -8.75 10.25
CA GLY A 62 13.00 -8.98 9.66
C GLY A 62 13.27 -8.25 8.36
N LEU A 63 12.40 -7.32 7.94
CA LEU A 63 12.65 -6.57 6.71
C LEU A 63 13.74 -5.54 6.91
N GLY A 64 14.67 -5.47 5.94
CA GLY A 64 15.73 -4.47 5.95
C GLY A 64 15.24 -3.13 5.41
N ASN A 65 16.10 -2.11 5.49
CA ASN A 65 15.75 -0.74 5.10
C ASN A 65 15.28 -0.63 3.65
N ARG A 66 15.94 -1.33 2.73
CA ARG A 66 15.55 -1.29 1.31
C ARG A 66 14.14 -1.83 1.09
N SER A 67 13.83 -2.96 1.72
CA SER A 67 12.50 -3.57 1.62
C SER A 67 11.44 -2.68 2.27
N ILE A 68 11.75 -2.06 3.40
CA ILE A 68 10.83 -1.14 4.07
C ILE A 68 10.55 0.07 3.18
N GLN A 69 11.58 0.66 2.57
CA GLN A 69 11.38 1.80 1.67
C GLN A 69 10.55 1.41 0.45
N ARG A 70 10.76 0.21 -0.10
CA ARG A 70 9.94 -0.29 -1.20
C ARG A 70 8.47 -0.41 -0.76
N ASN A 71 8.22 -0.96 0.43
CA ASN A 71 6.86 -1.08 0.96
C ASN A 71 6.21 0.29 1.14
N ILE A 72 6.96 1.28 1.61
CA ILE A 72 6.46 2.65 1.77
C ILE A 72 6.09 3.24 0.40
N SER A 73 6.92 3.03 -0.61
CA SER A 73 6.66 3.51 -1.97
C SER A 73 5.40 2.86 -2.55
N SER A 74 5.23 1.55 -2.34
CA SER A 74 4.04 0.82 -2.77
C SER A 74 2.79 1.39 -2.11
N LEU A 75 2.88 1.69 -0.82
CA LEU A 75 1.78 2.27 -0.07
C LEU A 75 1.41 3.65 -0.59
N LYS A 76 2.40 4.50 -0.87
CA LYS A 76 2.15 5.82 -1.44
C LYS A 76 1.45 5.74 -2.78
N ASN A 77 1.88 4.82 -3.65
CA ASN A 77 1.23 4.61 -4.94
C ASN A 77 -0.20 4.12 -4.78
N PHE A 78 -0.44 3.24 -3.81
CA PHE A 78 -1.77 2.74 -3.53
C PHE A 78 -2.72 3.86 -3.10
N TYR A 79 -2.30 4.71 -2.16
CA TYR A 79 -3.14 5.82 -1.70
C TYR A 79 -3.32 6.88 -2.78
N LYS A 80 -2.31 7.14 -3.58
CA LYS A 80 -2.45 8.03 -4.73
C LYS A 80 -3.50 7.50 -5.70
N PHE A 81 -3.51 6.20 -5.96
CA PHE A 81 -4.52 5.55 -6.78
C PHE A 81 -5.91 5.69 -6.15
N LEU A 82 -6.04 5.40 -4.86
CA LEU A 82 -7.33 5.51 -4.15
C LEU A 82 -7.87 6.93 -4.22
N PHE A 83 -7.02 7.92 -4.03
CA PHE A 83 -7.42 9.33 -4.11
C PHE A 83 -7.91 9.67 -5.52
N LYS A 84 -7.17 9.28 -6.55
CA LYS A 84 -7.54 9.57 -7.94
C LYS A 84 -8.80 8.85 -8.38
N SER A 85 -9.07 7.68 -7.84
CA SER A 85 -10.27 6.90 -8.17
C SER A 85 -11.51 7.37 -7.40
N GLY A 86 -11.34 8.29 -6.46
CA GLY A 86 -12.44 8.78 -5.63
C GLY A 86 -12.79 7.87 -4.47
N ALA A 87 -12.02 6.82 -4.23
CA ALA A 87 -12.28 5.89 -3.13
C ALA A 87 -12.00 6.52 -1.76
N ILE A 88 -11.14 7.54 -1.70
CA ILE A 88 -10.88 8.32 -0.50
C ILE A 88 -10.86 9.80 -0.85
N ASP A 89 -11.16 10.66 0.13
CA ASP A 89 -11.30 12.09 -0.08
C ASP A 89 -10.01 12.88 0.10
N THR A 90 -9.07 12.36 0.89
CA THR A 90 -7.83 13.06 1.20
C THR A 90 -6.63 12.19 0.93
N GLN A 91 -5.57 12.84 0.45
CA GLN A 91 -4.28 12.18 0.23
C GLN A 91 -3.41 12.43 1.46
N SER A 92 -3.36 11.44 2.36
CA SER A 92 -2.68 11.53 3.64
C SER A 92 -1.17 11.24 3.61
N LEU A 93 -0.69 10.74 2.49
CA LEU A 93 0.73 10.35 2.35
C LEU A 93 1.46 11.20 1.35
#